data_6e721f7afc1276469d08242da12f747e
#
_entry.id   6e721f7afc1276469d08242da12f747e
#
_cell.length_a   1.000
_cell.length_b   1.000
_cell.length_c   1.000
_cell.angle_alpha   90.00
_cell.angle_beta   90.00
_cell.angle_gamma   90.00
#
_symmetry.space_group_name_H-M   'P 1'
#
loop_
_entity.id
_entity.type
_entity.pdbx_description
1 polymer ?
#
loop_
_entity_poly.entity_id
_entity_poly.type
_entity_poly.pdbx_seq_one_letter_code
_entity_poly.pdbx_strand_id
1 'polypeptide(L)'
;AEFSNIEIFEGNFVTQEFTVDTSLFNQRYLLDNSFIDTSTIKVRVKPSSSATSSVTYKQIDNIVGVTSTSNSYLLQEIEDERYELIFGDNVIAKKLNNLNVITVTYVVSDGKGGNGASEFSFVGNITNQDGGSINSSLISLVTTDEKSRDGDDIESISSIKYYAPRIYSSQYRAVTSSDYESVLGFIYPNVESVTAFGGEEMSPPRFGKVFISVKPRNGDFLSDETKRELIQKLKSYAVAGIVPEFLDLKYLYVELQVNPYYNPSLNDNVENLKTGVSNALTQYSRSIDVNKFGGRFKYSKAISLVDSVDSSITSNI
;
A
#
# COMPACT_ATOMS: atom_id res chain seq x y z
N ALA A 1 4.33 -16.77 29.76
CA ALA A 1 4.94 -16.87 28.44
C ALA A 1 5.11 -15.45 27.90
N GLU A 2 6.21 -15.19 27.26
CA GLU A 2 6.52 -13.94 26.60
C GLU A 2 6.61 -14.21 25.09
N PHE A 3 5.96 -13.38 24.30
CA PHE A 3 5.97 -13.46 22.84
C PHE A 3 6.51 -12.13 22.31
N SER A 4 7.49 -12.20 21.44
CA SER A 4 8.09 -11.02 20.79
C SER A 4 7.75 -11.01 19.30
N ASN A 5 7.79 -9.83 18.70
CA ASN A 5 7.54 -9.61 17.27
C ASN A 5 6.17 -10.13 16.79
N ILE A 6 5.13 -9.85 17.57
CA ILE A 6 3.75 -10.11 17.15
C ILE A 6 3.31 -8.99 16.20
N GLU A 7 2.96 -9.36 14.99
CA GLU A 7 2.38 -8.44 14.03
C GLU A 7 0.90 -8.19 14.36
N ILE A 8 0.50 -6.93 14.43
CA ILE A 8 -0.89 -6.50 14.65
C ILE A 8 -1.35 -5.79 13.38
N PHE A 9 -2.40 -6.33 12.77
CA PHE A 9 -3.02 -5.76 11.58
C PHE A 9 -4.30 -5.03 11.97
N GLU A 10 -4.52 -3.85 11.37
CA GLU A 10 -5.77 -3.13 11.49
C GLU A 10 -6.86 -3.84 10.68
N GLY A 11 -8.10 -3.82 11.18
CA GLY A 11 -9.29 -4.23 10.45
C GLY A 11 -10.19 -5.20 11.22
N ASN A 12 -11.36 -5.43 10.63
CA ASN A 12 -12.36 -6.34 11.14
C ASN A 12 -12.33 -7.66 10.38
N PHE A 13 -12.18 -8.76 11.12
CA PHE A 13 -12.19 -10.10 10.53
C PHE A 13 -13.62 -10.54 10.22
N VAL A 14 -13.89 -10.83 8.95
CA VAL A 14 -15.19 -11.24 8.45
C VAL A 14 -15.12 -12.66 7.91
N THR A 15 -16.16 -13.44 8.16
CA THR A 15 -16.36 -14.76 7.56
C THR A 15 -17.69 -14.79 6.84
N GLN A 16 -17.67 -15.17 5.56
CA GLN A 16 -18.87 -15.32 4.73
C GLN A 16 -18.94 -16.73 4.17
N GLU A 17 -20.13 -17.33 4.16
CA GLU A 17 -20.33 -18.68 3.66
C GLU A 17 -21.32 -18.71 2.50
N PHE A 18 -21.02 -19.54 1.51
CA PHE A 18 -21.88 -19.80 0.35
C PHE A 18 -22.09 -21.29 0.20
N THR A 19 -23.29 -21.69 -0.16
CA THR A 19 -23.61 -23.06 -0.56
C THR A 19 -23.74 -23.11 -2.08
N VAL A 20 -23.05 -24.03 -2.70
CA VAL A 20 -23.09 -24.23 -4.15
C VAL A 20 -24.38 -24.94 -4.54
N ASP A 21 -25.14 -24.30 -5.40
CA ASP A 21 -26.35 -24.88 -6.02
C ASP A 21 -26.18 -24.94 -7.54
N THR A 22 -25.88 -26.12 -8.05
CA THR A 22 -25.65 -26.31 -9.50
C THR A 22 -26.94 -26.29 -10.34
N SER A 23 -28.11 -26.17 -9.72
CA SER A 23 -29.39 -25.96 -10.43
C SER A 23 -29.57 -24.50 -10.85
N LEU A 24 -28.88 -23.59 -10.17
CA LEU A 24 -28.89 -22.16 -10.49
C LEU A 24 -27.96 -21.89 -11.68
N PHE A 25 -28.49 -21.30 -12.71
CA PHE A 25 -27.68 -20.82 -13.84
C PHE A 25 -26.94 -19.54 -13.41
N ASN A 26 -25.63 -19.56 -13.52
CA ASN A 26 -24.77 -18.43 -13.15
C ASN A 26 -24.86 -17.99 -11.65
N GLN A 27 -24.75 -18.93 -10.71
CA GLN A 27 -24.60 -18.58 -9.31
C GLN A 27 -23.32 -17.74 -9.12
N ARG A 28 -23.46 -16.59 -8.49
CA ARG A 28 -22.35 -15.65 -8.21
C ARG A 28 -21.99 -15.68 -6.73
N TYR A 29 -20.71 -15.58 -6.43
CA TYR A 29 -20.18 -15.59 -5.06
C TYR A 29 -19.58 -14.21 -4.78
N LEU A 30 -20.44 -13.28 -4.34
CA LEU A 30 -20.11 -11.89 -4.10
C LEU A 30 -19.72 -11.68 -2.64
N LEU A 31 -18.61 -11.00 -2.40
CA LEU A 31 -18.25 -10.53 -1.07
C LEU A 31 -18.99 -9.21 -0.83
N ASP A 32 -19.78 -9.16 0.25
CA ASP A 32 -20.73 -8.06 0.49
C ASP A 32 -20.08 -6.76 1.00
N ASN A 33 -18.85 -6.83 1.50
CA ASN A 33 -18.16 -5.68 2.03
C ASN A 33 -17.38 -4.94 0.95
N SER A 34 -17.32 -3.62 1.06
CA SER A 34 -16.30 -2.78 0.46
C SER A 34 -15.06 -2.69 1.37
N PHE A 35 -13.96 -2.14 0.88
CA PHE A 35 -12.69 -1.97 1.60
C PHE A 35 -12.07 -3.28 2.12
N ILE A 36 -12.26 -4.35 1.37
CA ILE A 36 -11.66 -5.65 1.67
C ILE A 36 -10.16 -5.59 1.37
N ASP A 37 -9.32 -5.95 2.34
CA ASP A 37 -7.92 -6.25 2.08
C ASP A 37 -7.82 -7.59 1.34
N THR A 38 -7.64 -7.52 0.03
CA THR A 38 -7.60 -8.68 -0.86
C THR A 38 -6.45 -9.64 -0.56
N SER A 39 -5.36 -9.17 0.07
CA SER A 39 -4.21 -9.98 0.46
C SER A 39 -4.56 -10.95 1.60
N THR A 40 -5.59 -10.65 2.39
CA THR A 40 -6.03 -11.45 3.54
C THR A 40 -7.06 -12.51 3.19
N ILE A 41 -7.59 -12.51 1.96
CA ILE A 41 -8.66 -13.44 1.53
C ILE A 41 -8.18 -14.88 1.59
N LYS A 42 -8.89 -15.69 2.36
CA LYS A 42 -8.68 -17.14 2.44
C LYS A 42 -9.96 -17.87 2.10
N VAL A 43 -9.90 -18.72 1.10
CA VAL A 43 -11.04 -19.51 0.62
C VAL A 43 -10.84 -20.98 0.97
N ARG A 44 -11.83 -21.55 1.66
CA ARG A 44 -11.87 -22.97 2.00
C ARG A 44 -13.18 -23.56 1.49
N VAL A 45 -13.10 -24.73 0.92
CA VAL A 45 -14.27 -25.44 0.39
C VAL A 45 -14.43 -26.78 1.11
N LYS A 46 -15.60 -26.98 1.69
CA LYS A 46 -16.03 -28.24 2.27
C LYS A 46 -16.88 -29.03 1.27
N PRO A 47 -16.79 -30.37 1.24
CA PRO A 47 -17.63 -31.20 0.38
C PRO A 47 -19.15 -31.06 0.65
N SER A 48 -19.52 -30.79 1.90
CA SER A 48 -20.90 -30.58 2.35
C SER A 48 -20.91 -29.82 3.67
N SER A 49 -22.07 -29.35 4.12
CA SER A 49 -22.24 -28.67 5.41
C SER A 49 -21.87 -29.55 6.61
N SER A 50 -22.04 -30.88 6.52
CA SER A 50 -21.69 -31.83 7.57
C SER A 50 -20.21 -32.25 7.57
N ALA A 51 -19.44 -31.88 6.55
CA ALA A 51 -18.04 -32.27 6.42
C ALA A 51 -17.18 -31.50 7.42
N THR A 52 -16.29 -32.21 8.12
CA THR A 52 -15.30 -31.63 9.03
C THR A 52 -14.02 -31.21 8.32
N SER A 53 -13.69 -31.83 7.19
CA SER A 53 -12.52 -31.51 6.38
C SER A 53 -12.83 -30.45 5.35
N SER A 54 -11.89 -29.52 5.14
CA SER A 54 -11.96 -28.51 4.08
C SER A 54 -10.69 -28.49 3.26
N VAL A 55 -10.81 -28.07 2.01
CA VAL A 55 -9.68 -27.88 1.10
C VAL A 55 -9.48 -26.38 0.90
N THR A 56 -8.24 -25.90 1.06
CA THR A 56 -7.89 -24.50 0.79
C THR A 56 -7.74 -24.31 -0.72
N TYR A 57 -8.41 -23.30 -1.25
CA TYR A 57 -8.28 -22.86 -2.63
C TYR A 57 -7.31 -21.68 -2.69
N LYS A 58 -6.52 -21.62 -3.76
CA LYS A 58 -5.54 -20.56 -3.98
C LYS A 58 -6.06 -19.57 -5.01
N GLN A 59 -5.83 -18.30 -4.77
CA GLN A 59 -6.03 -17.27 -5.77
C GLN A 59 -5.07 -17.47 -6.93
N ILE A 60 -5.55 -17.28 -8.15
CA ILE A 60 -4.73 -17.29 -9.36
C ILE A 60 -4.73 -15.90 -9.98
N ASP A 61 -3.52 -15.39 -10.22
CA ASP A 61 -3.31 -14.14 -10.96
C ASP A 61 -2.93 -14.42 -12.43
N ASN A 62 -2.51 -15.66 -12.70
CA ASN A 62 -2.12 -16.10 -14.03
C ASN A 62 -2.59 -17.52 -14.29
N ILE A 63 -3.17 -17.74 -15.48
CA ILE A 63 -3.70 -19.04 -15.92
C ILE A 63 -2.58 -20.05 -16.22
N VAL A 64 -1.35 -19.59 -16.41
CA VAL A 64 -0.21 -20.46 -16.73
C VAL A 64 0.08 -21.43 -15.59
N GLY A 65 0.03 -22.73 -15.89
CA GLY A 65 0.25 -23.80 -14.92
C GLY A 65 -0.99 -24.23 -14.13
N VAL A 66 -2.15 -23.61 -14.36
CA VAL A 66 -3.41 -24.04 -13.77
C VAL A 66 -3.98 -25.21 -14.58
N THR A 67 -4.29 -26.31 -13.89
CA THR A 67 -4.87 -27.53 -14.50
C THR A 67 -6.33 -27.68 -14.11
N SER A 68 -7.07 -28.52 -14.82
CA SER A 68 -8.48 -28.84 -14.52
C SER A 68 -8.72 -29.40 -13.10
N THR A 69 -7.69 -29.83 -12.40
CA THR A 69 -7.77 -30.37 -11.03
C THR A 69 -7.26 -29.39 -9.97
N SER A 70 -6.76 -28.23 -10.38
CA SER A 70 -6.22 -27.22 -9.45
C SER A 70 -7.34 -26.64 -8.58
N ASN A 71 -7.19 -26.69 -7.27
CA ASN A 71 -8.08 -26.04 -6.31
C ASN A 71 -7.76 -24.53 -6.27
N SER A 72 -8.37 -23.79 -7.19
CA SER A 72 -8.06 -22.39 -7.40
C SER A 72 -9.29 -21.57 -7.73
N TYR A 73 -9.22 -20.27 -7.47
CA TYR A 73 -10.26 -19.29 -7.81
C TYR A 73 -9.61 -18.03 -8.38
N LEU A 74 -10.38 -17.30 -9.19
CA LEU A 74 -10.05 -15.96 -9.64
C LEU A 74 -10.83 -14.96 -8.78
N LEU A 75 -10.18 -13.88 -8.37
CA LEU A 75 -10.80 -12.75 -7.70
C LEU A 75 -11.01 -11.64 -8.72
N GLN A 76 -12.25 -11.19 -8.87
CA GLN A 76 -12.62 -10.12 -9.79
C GLN A 76 -13.28 -8.99 -9.02
N GLU A 77 -12.81 -7.76 -9.23
CA GLU A 77 -13.48 -6.57 -8.74
C GLU A 77 -14.73 -6.29 -9.56
N ILE A 78 -15.79 -5.90 -8.87
CA ILE A 78 -17.09 -5.53 -9.44
C ILE A 78 -17.46 -4.10 -9.01
N GLU A 79 -18.65 -3.64 -9.34
CA GLU A 79 -19.14 -2.33 -8.94
C GLU A 79 -19.16 -2.15 -7.41
N ASP A 80 -19.02 -0.92 -6.95
CA ASP A 80 -19.00 -0.51 -5.53
C ASP A 80 -17.84 -1.12 -4.72
N GLU A 81 -16.67 -1.30 -5.33
CA GLU A 81 -15.45 -1.78 -4.67
C GLU A 81 -15.63 -3.14 -3.98
N ARG A 82 -16.54 -3.95 -4.50
CA ARG A 82 -16.78 -5.32 -4.03
C ARG A 82 -16.09 -6.33 -4.92
N TYR A 83 -15.98 -7.53 -4.43
CA TYR A 83 -15.27 -8.60 -5.11
C TYR A 83 -16.16 -9.80 -5.35
N GLU A 84 -15.91 -10.49 -6.46
CA GLU A 84 -16.53 -11.74 -6.84
C GLU A 84 -15.49 -12.86 -6.92
N LEU A 85 -15.82 -14.01 -6.37
CA LEU A 85 -15.02 -15.22 -6.50
C LEU A 85 -15.52 -16.04 -7.70
N ILE A 86 -14.63 -16.28 -8.64
CA ILE A 86 -14.91 -17.09 -9.83
C ILE A 86 -14.15 -18.42 -9.71
N PHE A 87 -14.87 -19.51 -9.70
CA PHE A 87 -14.30 -20.85 -9.62
C PHE A 87 -14.19 -21.50 -11.00
N GLY A 88 -13.40 -22.57 -11.09
CA GLY A 88 -13.14 -23.26 -12.34
C GLY A 88 -14.33 -23.98 -12.93
N ASP A 89 -14.17 -24.38 -14.18
CA ASP A 89 -15.15 -25.09 -15.00
C ASP A 89 -14.70 -26.52 -15.35
N ASN A 90 -13.62 -27.06 -14.74
CA ASN A 90 -12.90 -28.28 -15.08
C ASN A 90 -12.07 -28.23 -16.37
N VAL A 91 -11.97 -27.06 -17.00
CA VAL A 91 -11.00 -26.78 -18.07
C VAL A 91 -9.85 -25.96 -17.45
N ILE A 92 -10.20 -24.83 -16.85
CA ILE A 92 -9.31 -23.99 -16.05
C ILE A 92 -9.75 -24.07 -14.61
N ALA A 93 -8.93 -24.68 -13.75
CA ALA A 93 -9.23 -24.96 -12.37
C ALA A 93 -10.43 -25.93 -12.16
N LYS A 94 -10.55 -26.43 -10.95
CA LYS A 94 -11.55 -27.40 -10.57
C LYS A 94 -12.92 -26.74 -10.36
N LYS A 95 -13.95 -27.31 -11.01
CA LYS A 95 -15.35 -26.91 -10.80
C LYS A 95 -15.84 -27.36 -9.42
N LEU A 96 -16.66 -26.54 -8.80
CA LEU A 96 -17.35 -26.88 -7.56
C LEU A 96 -18.48 -27.87 -7.80
N ASN A 97 -18.68 -28.75 -6.84
CA ASN A 97 -19.81 -29.71 -6.88
C ASN A 97 -21.02 -29.14 -6.14
N ASN A 98 -22.20 -29.66 -6.46
CA ASN A 98 -23.43 -29.32 -5.76
C ASN A 98 -23.27 -29.57 -4.25
N LEU A 99 -23.85 -28.69 -3.41
CA LEU A 99 -23.79 -28.74 -1.96
C LEU A 99 -22.38 -28.51 -1.34
N ASN A 100 -21.39 -28.17 -2.15
CA ASN A 100 -20.15 -27.67 -1.54
C ASN A 100 -20.44 -26.41 -0.72
N VAL A 101 -19.75 -26.27 0.40
CA VAL A 101 -19.80 -25.06 1.23
C VAL A 101 -18.48 -24.33 1.10
N ILE A 102 -18.55 -23.09 0.60
CA ILE A 102 -17.42 -22.18 0.46
C ILE A 102 -17.40 -21.30 1.69
N THR A 103 -16.33 -21.35 2.47
CA THR A 103 -16.09 -20.44 3.59
C THR A 103 -15.00 -19.49 3.18
N VAL A 104 -15.30 -18.20 3.15
CA VAL A 104 -14.36 -17.11 2.81
C VAL A 104 -14.10 -16.29 4.06
N THR A 105 -12.84 -16.10 4.38
CA THR A 105 -12.42 -15.23 5.49
C THR A 105 -11.53 -14.13 4.95
N TYR A 106 -11.76 -12.91 5.39
CA TYR A 106 -11.03 -11.73 4.96
C TYR A 106 -11.08 -10.64 6.03
N VAL A 107 -10.26 -9.63 5.87
CA VAL A 107 -10.23 -8.44 6.73
C VAL A 107 -10.83 -7.26 5.96
N VAL A 108 -11.69 -6.51 6.62
CA VAL A 108 -12.18 -5.21 6.16
C VAL A 108 -11.42 -4.15 6.92
N SER A 109 -10.70 -3.29 6.21
CA SER A 109 -9.77 -2.29 6.75
C SER A 109 -10.34 -0.87 6.60
N ASP A 110 -9.99 0.01 7.52
CA ASP A 110 -10.26 1.45 7.42
C ASP A 110 -9.17 2.22 6.64
N GLY A 111 -8.26 1.48 6.00
CA GLY A 111 -7.19 2.04 5.17
C GLY A 111 -6.29 3.00 5.94
N LYS A 112 -6.19 4.26 5.50
CA LYS A 112 -5.38 5.29 6.18
C LYS A 112 -5.80 5.55 7.62
N GLY A 113 -7.05 5.28 7.99
CA GLY A 113 -7.59 5.53 9.33
C GLY A 113 -6.84 4.78 10.42
N GLY A 114 -6.30 3.62 10.09
CA GLY A 114 -5.50 2.80 10.99
C GLY A 114 -4.07 3.31 11.25
N ASN A 115 -3.57 4.28 10.48
CA ASN A 115 -2.20 4.76 10.63
C ASN A 115 -2.03 5.66 11.86
N GLY A 116 -0.87 5.54 12.52
CA GLY A 116 -0.47 6.37 13.65
C GLY A 116 -0.83 5.82 15.01
N ALA A 117 -1.50 4.66 15.11
CA ALA A 117 -1.77 3.99 16.38
C ALA A 117 -0.46 3.52 17.03
N SER A 118 -0.28 3.84 18.30
CA SER A 118 0.92 3.48 19.09
C SER A 118 0.59 2.75 20.39
N GLU A 119 -0.69 2.76 20.79
CA GLU A 119 -1.14 2.10 22.01
C GLU A 119 -2.21 1.05 21.66
N PHE A 120 -2.04 -0.14 22.19
CA PHE A 120 -2.94 -1.26 21.96
C PHE A 120 -3.36 -1.86 23.29
N SER A 121 -4.61 -2.31 23.37
CA SER A 121 -5.12 -3.07 24.50
C SER A 121 -5.71 -4.38 24.00
N PHE A 122 -5.52 -5.46 24.76
CA PHE A 122 -6.12 -6.73 24.41
C PHE A 122 -7.59 -6.76 24.84
N VAL A 123 -8.47 -6.95 23.84
CA VAL A 123 -9.91 -7.09 24.06
C VAL A 123 -10.35 -8.41 23.45
N GLY A 124 -10.27 -9.50 24.19
CA GLY A 124 -10.64 -10.80 23.66
C GLY A 124 -10.49 -11.90 24.69
N ASN A 125 -10.74 -13.14 24.28
CA ASN A 125 -10.57 -14.33 25.08
C ASN A 125 -9.44 -15.18 24.49
N ILE A 126 -8.48 -15.55 25.35
CA ILE A 126 -7.47 -16.53 25.00
C ILE A 126 -7.81 -17.80 25.78
N THR A 127 -7.78 -18.94 25.10
CA THR A 127 -7.93 -20.24 25.73
C THR A 127 -6.58 -20.95 25.72
N ASN A 128 -6.29 -21.66 26.80
CA ASN A 128 -5.13 -22.55 26.88
C ASN A 128 -5.37 -23.82 26.02
N GLN A 129 -4.35 -24.68 25.94
CA GLN A 129 -4.43 -25.92 25.16
C GLN A 129 -5.51 -26.89 25.68
N ASP A 130 -5.89 -26.79 26.95
CA ASP A 130 -6.91 -27.62 27.59
C ASP A 130 -8.32 -26.99 27.49
N GLY A 131 -8.47 -25.89 26.77
CA GLY A 131 -9.73 -25.18 26.58
C GLY A 131 -10.13 -24.24 27.73
N GLY A 132 -9.27 -24.08 28.75
CA GLY A 132 -9.48 -23.14 29.84
C GLY A 132 -9.26 -21.67 29.39
N SER A 133 -10.15 -20.77 29.82
CA SER A 133 -9.99 -19.33 29.52
C SER A 133 -8.85 -18.71 30.33
N ILE A 134 -8.00 -17.92 29.67
CA ILE A 134 -6.96 -17.11 30.31
C ILE A 134 -7.55 -15.74 30.62
N ASN A 135 -7.38 -15.29 31.87
CA ASN A 135 -7.86 -13.99 32.29
C ASN A 135 -7.13 -12.87 31.51
N SER A 136 -7.86 -12.03 30.81
CA SER A 136 -7.32 -10.90 30.02
C SER A 136 -6.52 -9.90 30.87
N SER A 137 -6.79 -9.79 32.17
CA SER A 137 -6.02 -8.92 33.08
C SER A 137 -4.58 -9.37 33.30
N LEU A 138 -4.25 -10.61 32.93
CA LEU A 138 -2.87 -11.15 32.98
C LEU A 138 -2.09 -10.92 31.68
N ILE A 139 -2.74 -10.32 30.67
CA ILE A 139 -2.14 -10.04 29.38
C ILE A 139 -1.74 -8.57 29.36
N SER A 140 -0.44 -8.32 29.27
CA SER A 140 0.11 -7.00 29.02
C SER A 140 0.68 -6.93 27.63
N LEU A 141 0.37 -5.85 26.91
CA LEU A 141 1.00 -5.53 25.63
C LEU A 141 2.07 -4.46 25.88
N VAL A 142 3.28 -4.75 25.43
CA VAL A 142 4.34 -3.76 25.40
C VAL A 142 4.30 -3.15 24.01
N THR A 143 3.89 -1.91 23.90
CA THR A 143 3.92 -1.17 22.65
C THR A 143 5.34 -0.73 22.34
N THR A 144 5.74 -0.81 21.08
CA THR A 144 6.98 -0.23 20.60
C THR A 144 6.78 1.25 20.28
N ASP A 145 7.86 2.00 20.17
CA ASP A 145 7.82 3.41 19.74
C ASP A 145 7.41 3.55 18.26
N GLU A 146 7.32 2.45 17.52
CA GLU A 146 6.86 2.44 16.14
C GLU A 146 5.33 2.52 16.08
N LYS A 147 4.85 3.53 15.35
CA LYS A 147 3.43 3.71 15.08
C LYS A 147 2.98 2.80 13.94
N SER A 148 1.69 2.42 13.95
CA SER A 148 1.08 1.73 12.82
C SER A 148 1.25 2.53 11.53
N ARG A 149 1.50 1.85 10.42
CA ARG A 149 1.79 2.43 9.11
C ARG A 149 1.33 1.51 7.99
N ASP A 150 1.52 1.95 6.76
CA ASP A 150 1.23 1.21 5.53
C ASP A 150 -0.27 1.02 5.20
N GLY A 151 -1.19 1.60 5.99
CA GLY A 151 -2.58 1.74 5.58
C GLY A 151 -2.71 2.79 4.48
N ASP A 152 -3.39 2.46 3.39
CA ASP A 152 -3.68 3.39 2.28
C ASP A 152 -5.12 3.19 1.79
N ASP A 153 -5.61 4.18 1.05
CA ASP A 153 -6.89 4.09 0.38
C ASP A 153 -6.74 3.32 -0.94
N ILE A 154 -7.86 3.03 -1.56
CA ILE A 154 -7.92 2.42 -2.89
C ILE A 154 -7.13 3.26 -3.89
N GLU A 155 -6.41 2.59 -4.78
CA GLU A 155 -5.58 3.25 -5.78
C GLU A 155 -6.39 4.22 -6.64
N SER A 156 -5.91 5.46 -6.77
CA SER A 156 -6.61 6.49 -7.56
C SER A 156 -6.60 6.16 -9.05
N ILE A 157 -7.67 6.56 -9.76
CA ILE A 157 -7.78 6.41 -11.22
C ILE A 157 -6.59 7.07 -11.95
N SER A 158 -6.05 8.18 -11.42
CA SER A 158 -4.88 8.84 -11.99
C SER A 158 -3.62 7.99 -11.88
N SER A 159 -3.43 7.29 -10.76
CA SER A 159 -2.35 6.32 -10.55
C SER A 159 -2.47 5.15 -11.53
N ILE A 160 -3.66 4.54 -11.62
CA ILE A 160 -3.94 3.45 -12.55
C ILE A 160 -3.63 3.86 -13.99
N LYS A 161 -4.10 5.03 -14.42
CA LYS A 161 -3.83 5.57 -15.76
C LYS A 161 -2.33 5.79 -16.02
N TYR A 162 -1.57 6.08 -14.99
CA TYR A 162 -0.14 6.29 -15.09
C TYR A 162 0.64 4.97 -15.13
N TYR A 163 0.34 4.02 -14.25
CA TYR A 163 1.11 2.78 -14.11
C TYR A 163 0.67 1.66 -15.06
N ALA A 164 -0.64 1.46 -15.29
CA ALA A 164 -1.12 0.34 -16.08
C ALA A 164 -0.52 0.25 -17.50
N PRO A 165 -0.44 1.34 -18.31
CA PRO A 165 0.20 1.27 -19.62
C PRO A 165 1.69 0.93 -19.55
N ARG A 166 2.38 1.36 -18.48
CA ARG A 166 3.82 1.10 -18.29
C ARG A 166 4.08 -0.34 -17.94
N ILE A 167 3.30 -0.90 -17.02
CA ILE A 167 3.35 -2.32 -16.66
C ILE A 167 3.03 -3.20 -17.87
N TYR A 168 2.01 -2.83 -18.64
CA TYR A 168 1.68 -3.55 -19.87
C TYR A 168 2.82 -3.51 -20.90
N SER A 169 3.44 -2.35 -21.11
CA SER A 169 4.54 -2.20 -22.07
C SER A 169 5.81 -2.94 -21.62
N SER A 170 6.09 -3.03 -20.32
CA SER A 170 7.19 -3.79 -19.75
C SER A 170 6.97 -5.32 -19.81
N GLN A 171 5.74 -5.76 -20.13
CA GLN A 171 5.33 -7.18 -20.13
C GLN A 171 5.65 -7.87 -18.79
N TYR A 172 5.43 -7.18 -17.68
CA TYR A 172 5.75 -7.65 -16.33
C TYR A 172 7.23 -8.04 -16.13
N ARG A 173 8.13 -7.37 -16.83
CA ARG A 173 9.58 -7.53 -16.68
C ARG A 173 10.26 -6.20 -16.47
N ALA A 174 11.15 -6.13 -15.49
CA ALA A 174 11.95 -4.95 -15.23
C ALA A 174 13.31 -5.10 -15.92
N VAL A 175 13.51 -4.37 -17.01
CA VAL A 175 14.76 -4.36 -17.83
C VAL A 175 15.46 -3.02 -17.69
N THR A 176 14.72 -1.93 -17.84
CA THR A 176 15.22 -0.56 -17.72
C THR A 176 14.97 0.01 -16.32
N SER A 177 15.68 1.07 -15.94
CA SER A 177 15.41 1.79 -14.69
C SER A 177 13.95 2.24 -14.58
N SER A 178 13.37 2.73 -15.67
CA SER A 178 11.95 3.14 -15.71
C SER A 178 10.98 1.97 -15.50
N ASP A 179 11.34 0.75 -15.92
CA ASP A 179 10.52 -0.43 -15.64
C ASP A 179 10.55 -0.75 -14.14
N TYR A 180 11.72 -0.67 -13.48
CA TYR A 180 11.83 -0.85 -12.03
C TYR A 180 11.00 0.18 -11.28
N GLU A 181 11.00 1.45 -11.69
CA GLU A 181 10.15 2.49 -11.10
C GLU A 181 8.66 2.16 -11.24
N SER A 182 8.25 1.70 -12.42
CA SER A 182 6.86 1.37 -12.72
C SER A 182 6.39 0.12 -11.97
N VAL A 183 7.21 -0.94 -11.98
CA VAL A 183 6.94 -2.19 -11.26
C VAL A 183 6.85 -1.92 -9.76
N LEU A 184 7.76 -1.09 -9.22
CA LEU A 184 7.74 -0.78 -7.80
C LEU A 184 6.47 -0.02 -7.40
N GLY A 185 6.05 0.96 -8.20
CA GLY A 185 4.78 1.66 -7.96
C GLY A 185 3.56 0.74 -8.00
N PHE A 186 3.64 -0.35 -8.77
CA PHE A 186 2.59 -1.37 -8.82
C PHE A 186 2.60 -2.30 -7.60
N ILE A 187 3.77 -2.79 -7.18
CA ILE A 187 3.88 -3.75 -6.05
C ILE A 187 3.84 -3.08 -4.67
N TYR A 188 4.06 -1.77 -4.61
CA TYR A 188 4.03 -0.97 -3.38
C TYR A 188 3.30 0.36 -3.63
N PRO A 189 1.97 0.38 -3.56
CA PRO A 189 1.16 1.57 -3.85
C PRO A 189 1.43 2.76 -2.93
N ASN A 190 1.98 2.53 -1.73
CA ASN A 190 2.34 3.58 -0.76
C ASN A 190 3.59 4.39 -1.17
N VAL A 191 3.92 4.41 -2.43
CA VAL A 191 5.01 5.23 -3.00
C VAL A 191 4.52 6.65 -3.26
N GLU A 192 5.20 7.66 -2.72
CA GLU A 192 5.05 9.06 -3.13
C GLU A 192 5.92 9.35 -4.36
N SER A 193 7.17 8.92 -4.33
CA SER A 193 8.11 9.08 -5.43
C SER A 193 9.14 7.95 -5.41
N VAL A 194 9.53 7.49 -6.59
CA VAL A 194 10.56 6.47 -6.77
C VAL A 194 11.54 6.92 -7.84
N THR A 195 12.79 6.55 -7.68
CA THR A 195 13.80 6.65 -8.72
C THR A 195 14.66 5.41 -8.74
N ALA A 196 15.01 4.96 -9.95
CA ALA A 196 15.90 3.85 -10.16
C ALA A 196 17.00 4.24 -11.15
N PHE A 197 18.21 3.72 -10.94
CA PHE A 197 19.35 3.95 -11.83
C PHE A 197 20.27 2.74 -11.84
N GLY A 198 21.03 2.61 -12.92
CA GLY A 198 21.95 1.50 -13.06
C GLY A 198 23.19 1.64 -12.18
N GLY A 199 23.76 0.51 -11.79
CA GLY A 199 24.98 0.52 -10.97
C GLY A 199 26.21 1.11 -11.68
N GLU A 200 26.18 1.28 -12.99
CA GLU A 200 27.18 1.98 -13.77
C GLU A 200 27.26 3.48 -13.46
N GLU A 201 26.18 4.07 -12.97
CA GLU A 201 26.12 5.47 -12.56
C GLU A 201 26.74 5.74 -11.17
N MET A 202 27.04 4.67 -10.43
CA MET A 202 27.68 4.80 -9.11
C MET A 202 29.18 5.11 -9.23
N SER A 203 29.69 5.77 -8.22
CA SER A 203 31.15 5.99 -8.10
C SER A 203 31.67 5.33 -6.80
N PRO A 204 32.44 4.22 -6.88
CA PRO A 204 32.84 3.46 -8.05
C PRO A 204 31.68 2.67 -8.70
N PRO A 205 31.70 2.37 -10.01
CA PRO A 205 30.65 1.63 -10.70
C PRO A 205 30.43 0.23 -10.11
N ARG A 206 29.15 -0.18 -10.02
CA ARG A 206 28.72 -1.50 -9.53
C ARG A 206 27.85 -2.18 -10.57
N PHE A 207 28.48 -2.85 -11.53
CA PHE A 207 27.79 -3.55 -12.63
C PHE A 207 26.91 -4.71 -12.11
N GLY A 208 25.83 -5.01 -12.84
CA GLY A 208 24.89 -6.08 -12.50
C GLY A 208 23.92 -5.71 -11.36
N LYS A 209 23.88 -4.44 -10.97
CA LYS A 209 22.96 -3.95 -9.96
C LYS A 209 22.10 -2.79 -10.47
N VAL A 210 20.88 -2.73 -9.99
CA VAL A 210 20.00 -1.55 -10.11
C VAL A 210 19.75 -1.01 -8.72
N PHE A 211 20.02 0.27 -8.53
CA PHE A 211 19.77 0.97 -7.28
C PHE A 211 18.43 1.68 -7.34
N ILE A 212 17.66 1.53 -6.27
CA ILE A 212 16.31 2.05 -6.17
C ILE A 212 16.21 2.88 -4.89
N SER A 213 15.72 4.10 -5.01
CA SER A 213 15.39 4.94 -3.86
C SER A 213 13.91 5.25 -3.89
N VAL A 214 13.25 5.07 -2.73
CA VAL A 214 11.80 5.22 -2.59
C VAL A 214 11.49 6.20 -1.48
N LYS A 215 10.62 7.15 -1.78
CA LYS A 215 9.98 7.99 -0.79
C LYS A 215 8.58 7.46 -0.54
N PRO A 216 8.29 6.91 0.65
CA PRO A 216 6.94 6.49 1.00
C PRO A 216 6.05 7.72 1.25
N ARG A 217 4.73 7.59 1.06
CA ARG A 217 3.75 8.64 1.37
C ARG A 217 3.66 8.91 2.86
N ASN A 218 3.75 7.85 3.65
CA ASN A 218 3.62 7.89 5.10
C ASN A 218 4.96 7.53 5.74
N GLY A 219 5.84 8.53 5.87
CA GLY A 219 7.14 8.37 6.50
C GLY A 219 8.29 8.90 5.65
N ASP A 220 9.46 8.98 6.27
CA ASP A 220 10.65 9.51 5.62
C ASP A 220 11.52 8.43 4.97
N PHE A 221 11.45 7.20 5.46
CA PHE A 221 12.26 6.08 5.00
C PHE A 221 11.47 4.78 4.98
N LEU A 222 11.86 3.84 4.12
CA LEU A 222 11.40 2.45 4.18
C LEU A 222 12.09 1.71 5.32
N SER A 223 11.34 0.86 6.03
CA SER A 223 11.95 -0.06 7.00
C SER A 223 12.78 -1.13 6.29
N ASP A 224 13.74 -1.69 6.99
CA ASP A 224 14.58 -2.75 6.43
C ASP A 224 13.78 -4.03 6.12
N GLU A 225 12.68 -4.26 6.86
CA GLU A 225 11.74 -5.35 6.58
C GLU A 225 11.02 -5.13 5.26
N THR A 226 10.42 -3.96 5.08
CA THR A 226 9.75 -3.57 3.82
C THR A 226 10.73 -3.64 2.64
N LYS A 227 11.97 -3.16 2.80
CA LYS A 227 12.99 -3.28 1.76
C LYS A 227 13.25 -4.73 1.38
N ARG A 228 13.37 -5.64 2.37
CA ARG A 228 13.59 -7.08 2.12
C ARG A 228 12.43 -7.72 1.38
N GLU A 229 11.20 -7.42 1.79
CA GLU A 229 9.98 -7.91 1.14
C GLU A 229 9.91 -7.42 -0.32
N LEU A 230 10.12 -6.12 -0.54
CA LEU A 230 10.09 -5.53 -1.88
C LEU A 230 11.19 -6.10 -2.78
N ILE A 231 12.40 -6.36 -2.26
CA ILE A 231 13.46 -7.06 -3.02
C ILE A 231 12.99 -8.45 -3.46
N GLN A 232 12.32 -9.19 -2.60
CA GLN A 232 11.81 -10.52 -2.95
C GLN A 232 10.74 -10.44 -4.05
N LYS A 233 9.81 -9.50 -3.94
CA LYS A 233 8.79 -9.25 -4.96
C LYS A 233 9.43 -8.81 -6.29
N LEU A 234 10.37 -7.87 -6.25
CA LEU A 234 11.07 -7.37 -7.44
C LEU A 234 11.88 -8.44 -8.18
N LYS A 235 12.41 -9.45 -7.48
CA LYS A 235 13.14 -10.56 -8.11
C LYS A 235 12.29 -11.35 -9.11
N SER A 236 10.97 -11.41 -8.93
CA SER A 236 10.08 -12.09 -9.89
C SER A 236 9.92 -11.33 -11.21
N TYR A 237 10.22 -10.03 -11.21
CA TYR A 237 10.17 -9.16 -12.38
C TYR A 237 11.55 -8.89 -12.99
N ALA A 238 12.62 -9.07 -12.20
CA ALA A 238 13.98 -8.76 -12.63
C ALA A 238 14.52 -9.77 -13.67
N VAL A 239 15.31 -9.27 -14.60
CA VAL A 239 16.03 -10.11 -15.55
C VAL A 239 17.19 -10.81 -14.83
N ALA A 240 17.46 -12.06 -15.24
CA ALA A 240 18.57 -12.83 -14.67
C ALA A 240 19.91 -12.08 -14.78
N GLY A 241 20.63 -12.01 -13.69
CA GLY A 241 21.94 -11.32 -13.62
C GLY A 241 21.85 -9.86 -13.15
N ILE A 242 20.66 -9.28 -12.98
CA ILE A 242 20.48 -7.95 -12.39
C ILE A 242 19.91 -8.09 -10.98
N VAL A 243 20.57 -7.46 -10.01
CA VAL A 243 20.17 -7.51 -8.61
C VAL A 243 19.66 -6.13 -8.17
N PRO A 244 18.38 -5.99 -7.80
CA PRO A 244 17.87 -4.74 -7.22
C PRO A 244 18.40 -4.55 -5.79
N GLU A 245 18.80 -3.32 -5.46
CA GLU A 245 19.30 -2.92 -4.16
C GLU A 245 18.68 -1.57 -3.79
N PHE A 246 18.17 -1.43 -2.55
CA PHE A 246 17.61 -0.17 -2.09
C PHE A 246 18.71 0.73 -1.51
N LEU A 247 18.63 2.03 -1.85
CA LEU A 247 19.43 3.08 -1.25
C LEU A 247 18.53 4.02 -0.45
N ASP A 248 19.02 4.42 0.72
CA ASP A 248 18.32 5.40 1.54
C ASP A 248 18.33 6.78 0.88
N LEU A 249 17.25 7.50 1.14
CA LEU A 249 17.05 8.86 0.66
C LEU A 249 18.08 9.83 1.26
N LYS A 250 18.53 10.78 0.46
CA LYS A 250 19.23 11.96 0.92
C LYS A 250 18.32 13.16 0.76
N TYR A 251 17.97 13.80 1.87
CA TYR A 251 17.16 15.01 1.88
C TYR A 251 18.07 16.24 1.76
N LEU A 252 17.69 17.15 0.88
CA LEU A 252 18.26 18.49 0.82
C LEU A 252 17.28 19.45 1.51
N TYR A 253 17.67 19.95 2.66
CA TYR A 253 16.90 20.96 3.38
C TYR A 253 17.26 22.35 2.85
N VAL A 254 16.24 23.14 2.52
CA VAL A 254 16.38 24.54 2.09
C VAL A 254 15.84 25.41 3.21
N GLU A 255 16.70 26.19 3.84
CA GLU A 255 16.34 27.17 4.84
C GLU A 255 16.10 28.53 4.14
N LEU A 256 14.98 29.15 4.43
CA LEU A 256 14.58 30.44 3.87
C LEU A 256 14.48 31.48 4.98
N GLN A 257 15.18 32.59 4.80
CA GLN A 257 14.95 33.80 5.56
C GLN A 257 14.18 34.78 4.69
N VAL A 258 12.97 35.14 5.10
CA VAL A 258 12.05 35.96 4.32
C VAL A 258 11.69 37.20 5.10
N ASN A 259 11.90 38.37 4.49
CA ASN A 259 11.63 39.67 5.09
C ASN A 259 10.60 40.42 4.21
N PRO A 260 9.29 40.20 4.37
CA PRO A 260 8.27 40.88 3.60
C PRO A 260 8.10 42.34 4.12
N TYR A 261 8.07 43.29 3.21
CA TYR A 261 7.69 44.69 3.46
C TYR A 261 6.22 44.86 3.17
N TYR A 262 5.46 45.44 4.06
CA TYR A 262 4.03 45.63 3.91
C TYR A 262 3.56 47.04 4.24
N ASN A 263 2.41 47.42 3.70
CA ASN A 263 1.76 48.70 3.98
C ASN A 263 0.80 48.56 5.18
N PRO A 264 1.08 49.17 6.35
CA PRO A 264 0.24 49.02 7.53
C PRO A 264 -1.13 49.68 7.40
N SER A 265 -1.34 50.57 6.39
CA SER A 265 -2.62 51.20 6.14
C SER A 265 -3.62 50.24 5.46
N LEU A 266 -3.13 49.19 4.82
CA LEU A 266 -3.96 48.17 4.16
C LEU A 266 -4.23 46.94 5.03
N ASN A 267 -3.26 46.61 5.90
CA ASN A 267 -3.40 45.50 6.85
C ASN A 267 -2.54 45.81 8.10
N ASP A 268 -3.18 45.88 9.24
CA ASP A 268 -2.53 46.15 10.54
C ASP A 268 -2.20 44.87 11.34
N ASN A 269 -2.69 43.71 10.87
CA ASN A 269 -2.48 42.45 11.58
C ASN A 269 -1.25 41.68 11.06
N VAL A 270 -0.09 42.00 11.66
CA VAL A 270 1.21 41.40 11.35
C VAL A 270 1.22 39.87 11.53
N GLU A 271 0.55 39.38 12.58
CA GLU A 271 0.54 37.93 12.87
C GLU A 271 -0.23 37.13 11.82
N ASN A 272 -1.31 37.68 11.28
CA ASN A 272 -2.02 37.06 10.16
C ASN A 272 -1.16 37.01 8.90
N LEU A 273 -0.41 38.06 8.60
CA LEU A 273 0.53 38.10 7.48
C LEU A 273 1.65 37.05 7.64
N LYS A 274 2.26 36.96 8.81
CA LYS A 274 3.28 35.96 9.10
C LYS A 274 2.72 34.54 8.94
N THR A 275 1.55 34.27 9.49
CA THR A 275 0.89 32.96 9.38
C THR A 275 0.56 32.64 7.91
N GLY A 276 0.06 33.62 7.16
CA GLY A 276 -0.22 33.48 5.72
C GLY A 276 1.04 33.12 4.92
N VAL A 277 2.13 33.85 5.11
CA VAL A 277 3.42 33.59 4.45
C VAL A 277 3.95 32.20 4.84
N SER A 278 3.93 31.85 6.12
CA SER A 278 4.37 30.54 6.61
C SER A 278 3.55 29.40 5.97
N ASN A 279 2.24 29.54 5.90
CA ASN A 279 1.35 28.54 5.29
C ASN A 279 1.60 28.41 3.77
N ALA A 280 1.77 29.53 3.06
CA ALA A 280 2.05 29.52 1.63
C ALA A 280 3.38 28.80 1.30
N LEU A 281 4.44 29.10 2.07
CA LEU A 281 5.73 28.43 1.91
C LEU A 281 5.69 26.96 2.31
N THR A 282 4.96 26.61 3.36
CA THR A 282 4.74 25.21 3.78
C THR A 282 3.99 24.44 2.71
N GLN A 283 2.96 25.02 2.11
CA GLN A 283 2.24 24.40 1.01
C GLN A 283 3.12 24.22 -0.23
N TYR A 284 3.98 25.19 -0.53
CA TYR A 284 4.95 25.07 -1.62
C TYR A 284 5.95 23.94 -1.37
N SER A 285 6.49 23.84 -0.16
CA SER A 285 7.43 22.76 0.19
C SER A 285 6.84 21.36 0.06
N ARG A 286 5.53 21.22 0.28
CA ARG A 286 4.79 19.96 0.11
C ARG A 286 4.31 19.70 -1.32
N SER A 287 4.52 20.65 -2.23
CA SER A 287 4.07 20.48 -3.61
C SER A 287 4.92 19.43 -4.35
N ILE A 288 4.29 18.74 -5.30
CA ILE A 288 4.94 17.72 -6.16
C ILE A 288 6.16 18.31 -6.89
N ASP A 289 6.18 19.60 -7.21
CA ASP A 289 7.29 20.25 -7.92
C ASP A 289 8.59 20.22 -7.14
N VAL A 290 8.52 20.26 -5.81
CA VAL A 290 9.68 20.33 -4.91
C VAL A 290 9.90 18.98 -4.22
N ASN A 291 8.83 18.33 -3.78
CA ASN A 291 8.86 17.17 -2.89
C ASN A 291 8.90 15.83 -3.63
N LYS A 292 9.73 15.72 -4.67
CA LYS A 292 9.94 14.49 -5.45
C LYS A 292 11.41 14.34 -5.86
N PHE A 293 11.79 13.15 -6.32
CA PHE A 293 13.09 12.97 -6.96
C PHE A 293 13.24 13.89 -8.18
N GLY A 294 14.39 14.57 -8.25
CA GLY A 294 14.62 15.59 -9.28
C GLY A 294 13.78 16.85 -9.13
N GLY A 295 13.07 17.01 -8.01
CA GLY A 295 12.36 18.24 -7.66
C GLY A 295 13.32 19.43 -7.62
N ARG A 296 12.84 20.61 -8.03
CA ARG A 296 13.67 21.81 -8.09
C ARG A 296 13.00 22.93 -7.28
N PHE A 297 13.71 23.40 -6.27
CA PHE A 297 13.33 24.64 -5.61
C PHE A 297 13.55 25.81 -6.56
N LYS A 298 12.49 26.57 -6.83
CA LYS A 298 12.52 27.78 -7.66
C LYS A 298 12.36 29.01 -6.77
N TYR A 299 13.45 29.76 -6.60
CA TYR A 299 13.46 30.96 -5.80
C TYR A 299 12.40 31.99 -6.26
N SER A 300 12.31 32.23 -7.57
CA SER A 300 11.32 33.16 -8.14
C SER A 300 9.86 32.77 -7.81
N LYS A 301 9.56 31.46 -7.74
CA LYS A 301 8.23 30.99 -7.35
C LYS A 301 7.96 31.21 -5.87
N ALA A 302 8.98 31.01 -5.01
CA ALA A 302 8.85 31.29 -3.58
C ALA A 302 8.58 32.77 -3.32
N ILE A 303 9.32 33.68 -3.97
CA ILE A 303 9.08 35.13 -3.91
C ILE A 303 7.66 35.48 -4.34
N SER A 304 7.23 35.01 -5.51
CA SER A 304 5.89 35.30 -6.05
C SER A 304 4.78 34.77 -5.14
N LEU A 305 4.99 33.63 -4.47
CA LEU A 305 4.01 33.10 -3.50
C LEU A 305 3.90 34.00 -2.26
N VAL A 306 5.03 34.51 -1.75
CA VAL A 306 5.03 35.45 -0.63
C VAL A 306 4.29 36.74 -1.00
N ASP A 307 4.60 37.32 -2.17
CA ASP A 307 3.94 38.55 -2.66
C ASP A 307 2.43 38.38 -2.86
N SER A 308 1.99 37.18 -3.21
CA SER A 308 0.57 36.88 -3.47
C SER A 308 -0.27 36.58 -2.22
N VAL A 309 0.34 36.50 -1.04
CA VAL A 309 -0.38 36.17 0.22
C VAL A 309 -1.37 37.26 0.59
N ASP A 310 -0.98 38.51 0.45
CA ASP A 310 -1.82 39.66 0.79
C ASP A 310 -1.46 40.87 -0.07
N SER A 311 -2.45 41.66 -0.46
CA SER A 311 -2.26 42.86 -1.27
C SER A 311 -1.51 43.99 -0.55
N SER A 312 -1.38 43.90 0.77
CA SER A 312 -0.58 44.84 1.57
C SER A 312 0.93 44.59 1.44
N ILE A 313 1.36 43.42 0.99
CA ILE A 313 2.78 43.11 0.79
C ILE A 313 3.25 43.84 -0.47
N THR A 314 4.22 44.75 -0.28
CA THR A 314 4.73 45.59 -1.37
C THR A 314 5.98 45.02 -2.02
N SER A 315 6.79 44.30 -1.27
CA SER A 315 7.98 43.58 -1.74
C SER A 315 8.48 42.59 -0.69
N ASN A 316 9.34 41.66 -1.10
CA ASN A 316 10.05 40.80 -0.18
C ASN A 316 11.51 40.59 -0.62
N ILE A 317 12.38 40.33 0.36
CA ILE A 317 13.83 40.12 0.18
C ILE A 317 14.22 38.83 0.89
#